data_0f64d3882915bccec68589b1e4cb4af0
#
_entry.id   0f64d3882915bccec68589b1e4cb4af0
#
_cell.length_a   1.000
_cell.length_b   1.000
_cell.length_c   1.000
_cell.angle_alpha   90.00
_cell.angle_beta   90.00
_cell.angle_gamma   90.00
#
_symmetry.space_group_name_H-M   'P 1'
#
loop_
_entity.id
_entity.type
_entity.pdbx_description
1 polymer ?
#
loop_
_entity_poly.entity_id
_entity_poly.type
_entity_poly.pdbx_seq_one_letter_code
_entity_poly.pdbx_strand_id
1 'polypeptide(L)'
;MEEAKQSLIGSIKSFKPAFWVASFMELMERWAWYGIFTLIALYLTGSTDEGGLGFNHIQKGNIMGDITAILYLLPVFTGVIADKIGYKLSLSIAYIILITGYYFMGTFNTYWSVYFIFLYVAVGAAMFKPVASAIVTKSTNSSNGTLGFGIFYMMVNIGGFIGPAMSSFLRTTYGWKIIFIQAAIVIGINLLVVLLFFKEPEREAKHKEPFFQSIVHSLKNIWEALKDTRLTVLLILMIGFWTMFNQLFYTLPNFIEDWVDSGIISNWINANVPFLGKTLTQDGQVKAEWFTNIDSLMIIFLQITVSYFVIKMRHVSAMIRGFIIAAIGIGITFYTENVWFTIIGTVIFAIGEMTTNPTFSSFIALISPKGKEALYQGTYFLPVAAGNFFTKFISGDLYQKWSDKLSLLQTEMAKRHIAMPEVVSKEEFIEKTSSDLHMTIDQFEKTFHLKAGDIDWNSVGQSVQNYAAQKGIALQQLNLPFSKNQYFELAEQKLNMGHWQMTDMLWQTYQPNRLWYVIVGIGIVTIAALMIYDRMVIRPKEQNQV
;
A
#
# COMPACT_ATOMS: atom_id res chain seq x y z
N MET A 1 -35.81 -14.03 27.93
CA MET A 1 -36.11 -12.59 27.90
C MET A 1 -35.95 -12.13 26.44
N GLU A 2 -37.07 -11.77 25.82
CA GLU A 2 -37.06 -11.20 24.47
C GLU A 2 -36.28 -9.88 24.49
N GLU A 3 -35.08 -9.87 23.91
CA GLU A 3 -34.41 -8.62 23.57
C GLU A 3 -35.29 -7.89 22.55
N ALA A 4 -35.95 -6.83 22.97
CA ALA A 4 -36.72 -5.96 22.11
C ALA A 4 -35.81 -5.51 20.94
N LYS A 5 -36.16 -5.89 19.70
CA LYS A 5 -35.48 -5.44 18.48
C LYS A 5 -35.49 -3.91 18.46
N GLN A 6 -34.42 -3.27 18.92
CA GLN A 6 -34.26 -1.84 18.77
C GLN A 6 -34.36 -1.49 17.28
N SER A 7 -35.08 -0.41 16.95
CA SER A 7 -35.09 0.09 15.57
C SER A 7 -33.67 0.52 15.19
N LEU A 8 -33.34 0.46 13.89
CA LEU A 8 -32.02 0.87 13.38
C LEU A 8 -31.63 2.27 13.88
N ILE A 9 -32.60 3.22 13.85
CA ILE A 9 -32.41 4.60 14.33
C ILE A 9 -32.15 4.61 15.85
N GLY A 10 -32.84 3.77 16.61
CA GLY A 10 -32.64 3.62 18.07
C GLY A 10 -31.23 3.10 18.37
N SER A 11 -30.76 2.11 17.64
CA SER A 11 -29.39 1.56 17.78
C SER A 11 -28.33 2.60 17.42
N ILE A 12 -28.53 3.40 16.36
CA ILE A 12 -27.59 4.48 15.97
C ILE A 12 -27.52 5.55 17.06
N LYS A 13 -28.64 5.93 17.64
CA LYS A 13 -28.69 6.92 18.74
C LYS A 13 -28.09 6.43 20.05
N SER A 14 -27.95 5.11 20.23
CA SER A 14 -27.38 4.52 21.44
C SER A 14 -25.85 4.58 21.52
N PHE A 15 -25.16 4.94 20.42
CA PHE A 15 -23.71 5.04 20.43
C PHE A 15 -23.20 6.22 21.25
N LYS A 16 -22.18 5.97 22.05
CA LYS A 16 -21.50 7.03 22.83
C LYS A 16 -20.78 8.01 21.91
N PRO A 17 -20.62 9.28 22.29
CA PRO A 17 -19.87 10.26 21.49
C PRO A 17 -18.45 9.80 21.10
N ALA A 18 -17.76 9.06 21.97
CA ALA A 18 -16.42 8.50 21.70
C ALA A 18 -16.43 7.54 20.48
N PHE A 19 -17.52 6.82 20.22
CA PHE A 19 -17.68 5.97 19.02
C PHE A 19 -17.59 6.79 17.73
N TRP A 20 -18.33 7.90 17.67
CA TRP A 20 -18.36 8.77 16.49
C TRP A 20 -17.02 9.46 16.26
N VAL A 21 -16.36 9.87 17.33
CA VAL A 21 -15.00 10.44 17.28
C VAL A 21 -14.02 9.38 16.73
N ALA A 22 -14.06 8.14 17.22
CA ALA A 22 -13.20 7.07 16.73
C ALA A 22 -13.47 6.73 15.26
N SER A 23 -14.75 6.68 14.86
CA SER A 23 -15.15 6.41 13.48
C SER A 23 -14.70 7.51 12.51
N PHE A 24 -14.79 8.77 12.93
CA PHE A 24 -14.28 9.90 12.15
C PHE A 24 -12.76 9.88 12.05
N MET A 25 -12.06 9.62 13.16
CA MET A 25 -10.59 9.49 13.16
C MET A 25 -10.11 8.38 12.22
N GLU A 26 -10.81 7.25 12.19
CA GLU A 26 -10.50 6.15 11.26
C GLU A 26 -10.67 6.58 9.81
N LEU A 27 -11.81 7.22 9.46
CA LEU A 27 -12.04 7.71 8.11
C LEU A 27 -10.90 8.62 7.63
N MET A 28 -10.54 9.62 8.45
CA MET A 28 -9.50 10.61 8.10
C MET A 28 -8.12 9.97 8.02
N GLU A 29 -7.80 9.05 8.94
CA GLU A 29 -6.51 8.36 8.91
C GLU A 29 -6.42 7.41 7.70
N ARG A 30 -7.50 6.69 7.37
CA ARG A 30 -7.55 5.89 6.15
C ARG A 30 -7.46 6.73 4.88
N TRP A 31 -8.09 7.90 4.83
CA TRP A 31 -7.90 8.85 3.75
C TRP A 31 -6.43 9.21 3.56
N ALA A 32 -5.75 9.62 4.63
CA ALA A 32 -4.33 9.99 4.56
C ALA A 32 -3.45 8.79 4.12
N TRP A 33 -3.65 7.63 4.73
CA TRP A 33 -2.88 6.42 4.44
C TRP A 33 -3.07 5.94 3.00
N TYR A 34 -4.30 5.67 2.59
CA TYR A 34 -4.57 5.15 1.25
C TYR A 34 -4.31 6.18 0.17
N GLY A 35 -4.50 7.47 0.47
CA GLY A 35 -4.15 8.56 -0.44
C GLY A 35 -2.66 8.57 -0.83
N ILE A 36 -1.79 8.10 0.06
CA ILE A 36 -0.35 7.93 -0.22
C ILE A 36 -0.09 6.50 -0.72
N PHE A 37 -0.56 5.47 -0.01
CA PHE A 37 -0.16 4.09 -0.23
C PHE A 37 -0.51 3.56 -1.63
N THR A 38 -1.65 4.00 -2.19
CA THR A 38 -2.07 3.61 -3.54
C THR A 38 -1.18 4.21 -4.64
N LEU A 39 -0.60 5.39 -4.39
CA LEU A 39 0.22 6.11 -5.35
C LEU A 39 1.74 5.96 -5.09
N ILE A 40 2.14 5.41 -3.94
CA ILE A 40 3.54 5.40 -3.54
C ILE A 40 4.42 4.58 -4.48
N ALA A 41 3.90 3.48 -5.05
CA ALA A 41 4.64 2.68 -6.01
C ALA A 41 5.03 3.51 -7.26
N LEU A 42 4.09 4.31 -7.75
CA LEU A 42 4.29 5.23 -8.88
C LEU A 42 5.22 6.39 -8.51
N TYR A 43 5.09 6.94 -7.30
CA TYR A 43 5.98 8.00 -6.83
C TYR A 43 7.43 7.55 -6.72
N LEU A 44 7.67 6.36 -6.15
CA LEU A 44 9.01 5.83 -5.96
C LEU A 44 9.73 5.55 -7.29
N THR A 45 9.01 5.00 -8.29
CA THR A 45 9.59 4.59 -9.59
C THR A 45 9.32 5.56 -10.73
N GLY A 46 8.50 6.57 -10.48
CA GLY A 46 8.12 7.58 -11.47
C GLY A 46 9.30 8.41 -11.93
N SER A 47 9.17 8.96 -13.15
CA SER A 47 10.24 9.76 -13.76
C SER A 47 10.55 11.03 -12.96
N THR A 48 11.83 11.36 -12.88
CA THR A 48 12.31 12.50 -12.06
C THR A 48 11.94 13.86 -12.63
N ASP A 49 11.70 13.97 -13.92
CA ASP A 49 11.20 15.18 -14.58
C ASP A 49 9.73 15.47 -14.24
N GLU A 50 8.95 14.44 -13.90
CA GLU A 50 7.58 14.58 -13.38
C GLU A 50 7.51 14.69 -11.86
N GLY A 51 8.64 14.75 -11.19
CA GLY A 51 8.75 14.84 -9.72
C GLY A 51 8.64 13.49 -8.99
N GLY A 52 8.69 12.37 -9.70
CA GLY A 52 8.93 11.05 -9.12
C GLY A 52 10.36 10.92 -8.61
N LEU A 53 10.65 9.85 -7.85
CA LEU A 53 11.97 9.65 -7.26
C LEU A 53 12.96 8.91 -8.19
N GLY A 54 12.48 8.23 -9.22
CA GLY A 54 13.33 7.49 -10.16
C GLY A 54 14.00 6.26 -9.54
N PHE A 55 13.50 5.74 -8.42
CA PHE A 55 14.04 4.53 -7.82
C PHE A 55 13.76 3.30 -8.70
N ASN A 56 14.66 2.34 -8.67
CA ASN A 56 14.39 1.08 -9.34
C ASN A 56 13.36 0.24 -8.55
N HIS A 57 12.81 -0.78 -9.22
CA HIS A 57 11.75 -1.59 -8.60
C HIS A 57 12.23 -2.40 -7.39
N ILE A 58 13.51 -2.77 -7.30
CA ILE A 58 14.09 -3.43 -6.12
C ILE A 58 14.06 -2.49 -4.92
N GLN A 59 14.47 -1.23 -5.10
CA GLN A 59 14.40 -0.19 -4.07
C GLN A 59 12.96 0.04 -3.61
N LYS A 60 12.03 0.17 -4.56
CA LYS A 60 10.59 0.27 -4.27
C LYS A 60 10.09 -0.93 -3.47
N GLY A 61 10.41 -2.14 -3.92
CA GLY A 61 10.02 -3.39 -3.25
C GLY A 61 10.49 -3.45 -1.81
N ASN A 62 11.75 -3.08 -1.56
CA ASN A 62 12.32 -3.03 -0.21
C ASN A 62 11.61 -2.00 0.67
N ILE A 63 11.42 -0.76 0.19
CA ILE A 63 10.72 0.28 0.95
C ILE A 63 9.31 -0.17 1.32
N MET A 64 8.52 -0.58 0.33
CA MET A 64 7.13 -0.95 0.57
C MET A 64 7.01 -2.24 1.37
N GLY A 65 7.73 -3.30 0.99
CA GLY A 65 7.59 -4.62 1.58
C GLY A 65 8.11 -4.71 3.01
N ASP A 66 9.33 -4.25 3.27
CA ASP A 66 9.93 -4.32 4.60
C ASP A 66 9.17 -3.45 5.60
N ILE A 67 8.86 -2.21 5.21
CA ILE A 67 8.23 -1.25 6.14
C ILE A 67 6.78 -1.63 6.42
N THR A 68 6.03 -2.08 5.42
CA THR A 68 4.66 -2.53 5.65
C THR A 68 4.62 -3.83 6.45
N ALA A 69 5.58 -4.74 6.27
CA ALA A 69 5.72 -5.91 7.13
C ALA A 69 5.95 -5.51 8.59
N ILE A 70 6.87 -4.58 8.85
CA ILE A 70 7.12 -4.03 10.19
C ILE A 70 5.86 -3.35 10.75
N LEU A 71 5.16 -2.55 9.95
CA LEU A 71 3.91 -1.87 10.35
C LEU A 71 2.88 -2.85 10.91
N TYR A 72 2.72 -4.02 10.31
CA TYR A 72 1.76 -5.03 10.78
C TYR A 72 2.25 -5.83 12.00
N LEU A 73 3.55 -5.83 12.30
CA LEU A 73 4.09 -6.43 13.53
C LEU A 73 4.08 -5.48 14.73
N LEU A 74 4.25 -4.18 14.49
CA LEU A 74 4.36 -3.16 15.54
C LEU A 74 3.14 -3.06 16.49
N PRO A 75 1.87 -3.30 16.08
CA PRO A 75 0.70 -3.22 16.96
C PRO A 75 0.79 -4.07 18.23
N VAL A 76 1.54 -5.16 18.18
CA VAL A 76 1.82 -6.00 19.37
C VAL A 76 2.50 -5.20 20.47
N PHE A 77 3.39 -4.27 20.11
CA PHE A 77 4.14 -3.43 21.04
C PHE A 77 3.40 -2.13 21.35
N THR A 78 2.83 -1.51 20.33
CA THR A 78 2.18 -0.19 20.46
C THR A 78 0.86 -0.26 21.21
N GLY A 79 0.15 -1.38 21.18
CA GLY A 79 -1.01 -1.64 22.01
C GLY A 79 -0.67 -1.60 23.50
N VAL A 80 0.44 -2.24 23.92
CA VAL A 80 0.93 -2.21 25.30
C VAL A 80 1.31 -0.78 25.72
N ILE A 81 1.90 0.01 24.80
CA ILE A 81 2.20 1.42 25.07
C ILE A 81 0.90 2.18 25.35
N ALA A 82 -0.09 2.04 24.47
CA ALA A 82 -1.37 2.74 24.59
C ALA A 82 -2.11 2.44 25.89
N ASP A 83 -2.12 1.19 26.33
CA ASP A 83 -2.73 0.80 27.59
C ASP A 83 -2.07 1.45 28.82
N LYS A 84 -0.76 1.73 28.73
CA LYS A 84 0.00 2.35 29.83
C LYS A 84 -0.10 3.87 29.87
N ILE A 85 0.11 4.54 28.72
CA ILE A 85 0.12 6.00 28.67
C ILE A 85 -1.27 6.61 28.48
N GLY A 86 -2.25 5.79 28.01
CA GLY A 86 -3.62 6.16 27.71
C GLY A 86 -3.87 6.50 26.26
N TYR A 87 -5.12 6.39 25.87
CA TYR A 87 -5.53 6.48 24.47
C TYR A 87 -5.34 7.89 23.90
N LYS A 88 -5.72 8.94 24.65
CA LYS A 88 -5.59 10.33 24.20
C LYS A 88 -4.14 10.70 23.92
N LEU A 89 -3.24 10.38 24.84
CA LEU A 89 -1.81 10.69 24.68
C LEU A 89 -1.19 9.84 23.57
N SER A 90 -1.53 8.54 23.50
CA SER A 90 -1.04 7.65 22.46
C SER A 90 -1.46 8.13 21.05
N LEU A 91 -2.73 8.51 20.86
CA LEU A 91 -3.23 9.08 19.59
C LEU A 91 -2.54 10.39 19.26
N SER A 92 -2.34 11.28 20.25
CA SER A 92 -1.65 12.56 20.02
C SER A 92 -0.22 12.36 19.54
N ILE A 93 0.53 11.44 20.15
CA ILE A 93 1.88 11.09 19.74
C ILE A 93 1.86 10.48 18.34
N ALA A 94 0.96 9.51 18.07
CA ALA A 94 0.79 8.88 16.77
C ALA A 94 0.56 9.91 15.67
N TYR A 95 -0.34 10.88 15.90
CA TYR A 95 -0.65 11.89 14.90
C TYR A 95 0.48 12.90 14.70
N ILE A 96 1.22 13.26 15.73
CA ILE A 96 2.42 14.10 15.57
C ILE A 96 3.46 13.39 14.70
N ILE A 97 3.68 12.09 14.94
CA ILE A 97 4.57 11.26 14.11
C ILE A 97 4.08 11.20 12.67
N LEU A 98 2.78 10.98 12.45
CA LEU A 98 2.21 10.89 11.10
C LEU A 98 2.27 12.24 10.36
N ILE A 99 1.94 13.37 11.01
CA ILE A 99 1.99 14.71 10.41
C ILE A 99 3.41 15.02 9.94
N THR A 100 4.39 14.88 10.84
CA THR A 100 5.79 15.17 10.53
C THR A 100 6.36 14.16 9.52
N GLY A 101 6.01 12.87 9.65
CA GLY A 101 6.44 11.83 8.75
C GLY A 101 5.91 12.04 7.32
N TYR A 102 4.64 12.33 7.14
CA TYR A 102 4.09 12.63 5.81
C TYR A 102 4.71 13.90 5.21
N TYR A 103 4.87 14.95 5.99
CA TYR A 103 5.56 16.16 5.51
C TYR A 103 6.98 15.85 5.01
N PHE A 104 7.75 15.07 5.76
CA PHE A 104 9.11 14.71 5.38
C PHE A 104 9.16 13.76 4.18
N MET A 105 8.20 12.84 4.00
CA MET A 105 8.12 12.00 2.81
C MET A 105 8.03 12.81 1.51
N GLY A 106 7.38 13.96 1.54
CA GLY A 106 7.31 14.87 0.39
C GLY A 106 8.52 15.82 0.25
N THR A 107 9.50 15.72 1.14
CA THR A 107 10.63 16.66 1.19
C THR A 107 11.96 15.99 0.87
N PHE A 108 12.15 14.75 1.30
CA PHE A 108 13.39 13.99 1.10
C PHE A 108 13.28 13.06 -0.10
N ASN A 109 14.38 12.97 -0.88
CA ASN A 109 14.38 12.29 -2.17
C ASN A 109 15.40 11.14 -2.23
N THR A 110 16.26 10.96 -1.19
CA THR A 110 17.27 9.92 -1.19
C THR A 110 16.67 8.59 -0.68
N TYR A 111 17.15 7.46 -1.21
CA TYR A 111 16.63 6.14 -0.87
C TYR A 111 16.57 5.89 0.64
N TRP A 112 17.67 6.12 1.36
CA TRP A 112 17.71 5.86 2.79
C TRP A 112 16.86 6.84 3.61
N SER A 113 16.79 8.10 3.19
CA SER A 113 15.92 9.08 3.86
C SER A 113 14.45 8.67 3.72
N VAL A 114 14.01 8.30 2.53
CA VAL A 114 12.64 7.85 2.27
C VAL A 114 12.35 6.56 3.03
N TYR A 115 13.30 5.60 3.05
CA TYR A 115 13.16 4.35 3.80
C TYR A 115 12.93 4.61 5.31
N PHE A 116 13.78 5.40 5.95
CA PHE A 116 13.64 5.66 7.39
C PHE A 116 12.46 6.57 7.73
N ILE A 117 12.09 7.52 6.86
CA ILE A 117 10.91 8.35 7.06
C ILE A 117 9.64 7.52 6.92
N PHE A 118 9.57 6.61 5.95
CA PHE A 118 8.42 5.72 5.83
C PHE A 118 8.33 4.74 7.01
N LEU A 119 9.46 4.26 7.54
CA LEU A 119 9.49 3.50 8.78
C LEU A 119 8.97 4.32 9.97
N TYR A 120 9.34 5.60 10.06
CA TYR A 120 8.82 6.51 11.07
C TYR A 120 7.30 6.69 10.96
N VAL A 121 6.77 6.85 9.75
CA VAL A 121 5.32 6.86 9.47
C VAL A 121 4.67 5.55 9.93
N ALA A 122 5.29 4.41 9.64
CA ALA A 122 4.78 3.10 10.06
C ALA A 122 4.63 2.97 11.57
N VAL A 123 5.55 3.54 12.35
CA VAL A 123 5.42 3.60 13.83
C VAL A 123 4.18 4.38 14.25
N GLY A 124 3.95 5.55 13.67
CA GLY A 124 2.75 6.36 13.95
C GLY A 124 1.44 5.62 13.61
N ALA A 125 1.37 5.02 12.42
CA ALA A 125 0.20 4.26 11.99
C ALA A 125 -0.05 3.01 12.86
N ALA A 126 1.01 2.33 13.28
CA ALA A 126 0.92 1.18 14.18
C ALA A 126 0.44 1.56 15.59
N MET A 127 0.75 2.76 16.07
CA MET A 127 0.23 3.26 17.35
C MET A 127 -1.26 3.61 17.29
N PHE A 128 -1.74 4.08 16.16
CA PHE A 128 -3.13 4.45 15.95
C PHE A 128 -4.07 3.24 15.93
N LYS A 129 -3.77 2.22 15.15
CA LYS A 129 -4.66 1.08 14.84
C LYS A 129 -5.27 0.37 16.07
N PRO A 130 -4.48 -0.10 17.06
CA PRO A 130 -5.04 -0.81 18.21
C PRO A 130 -5.90 0.11 19.09
N VAL A 131 -5.57 1.39 19.17
CA VAL A 131 -6.30 2.37 19.98
C VAL A 131 -7.68 2.66 19.38
N ALA A 132 -7.77 2.90 18.08
CA ALA A 132 -9.04 3.15 17.40
C ALA A 132 -10.01 1.98 17.59
N SER A 133 -9.56 0.74 17.36
CA SER A 133 -10.35 -0.46 17.58
C SER A 133 -10.78 -0.65 19.05
N ALA A 134 -9.90 -0.35 20.02
CA ALA A 134 -10.21 -0.44 21.43
C ALA A 134 -11.27 0.59 21.86
N ILE A 135 -11.24 1.81 21.32
CA ILE A 135 -12.26 2.83 21.60
C ILE A 135 -13.62 2.37 21.08
N VAL A 136 -13.70 1.82 19.86
CA VAL A 136 -14.93 1.28 19.30
C VAL A 136 -15.48 0.17 20.18
N THR A 137 -14.65 -0.79 20.59
CA THR A 137 -15.03 -1.89 21.47
C THR A 137 -15.60 -1.37 22.81
N LYS A 138 -14.96 -0.40 23.46
CA LYS A 138 -15.41 0.18 24.74
C LYS A 138 -16.63 1.10 24.58
N SER A 139 -16.92 1.54 23.36
CA SER A 139 -18.05 2.44 23.05
C SER A 139 -19.29 1.71 22.56
N THR A 140 -19.21 0.40 22.36
CA THR A 140 -20.29 -0.49 21.93
C THR A 140 -20.63 -1.50 23.02
N ASN A 141 -21.75 -2.21 22.85
CA ASN A 141 -22.21 -3.27 23.75
C ASN A 141 -22.75 -4.46 22.96
N SER A 142 -23.25 -5.50 23.63
CA SER A 142 -23.78 -6.72 22.98
C SER A 142 -24.94 -6.45 22.00
N SER A 143 -25.75 -5.40 22.25
CA SER A 143 -26.92 -5.09 21.41
C SER A 143 -26.60 -4.26 20.18
N ASN A 144 -25.54 -3.44 20.18
CA ASN A 144 -25.17 -2.56 19.08
C ASN A 144 -23.76 -2.79 18.51
N GLY A 145 -22.99 -3.72 19.06
CA GLY A 145 -21.59 -3.97 18.68
C GLY A 145 -21.43 -4.34 17.20
N THR A 146 -22.25 -5.25 16.69
CA THR A 146 -22.21 -5.66 15.27
C THR A 146 -22.45 -4.46 14.33
N LEU A 147 -23.44 -3.62 14.64
CA LEU A 147 -23.71 -2.41 13.87
C LEU A 147 -22.57 -1.40 13.99
N GLY A 148 -22.02 -1.23 15.21
CA GLY A 148 -20.90 -0.33 15.45
C GLY A 148 -19.65 -0.70 14.65
N PHE A 149 -19.23 -1.96 14.68
CA PHE A 149 -18.11 -2.42 13.86
C PHE A 149 -18.41 -2.34 12.36
N GLY A 150 -19.66 -2.55 11.94
CA GLY A 150 -20.08 -2.34 10.54
C GLY A 150 -19.92 -0.90 10.08
N ILE A 151 -20.34 0.07 10.91
CA ILE A 151 -20.16 1.49 10.62
C ILE A 151 -18.66 1.85 10.60
N PHE A 152 -17.90 1.38 11.58
CA PHE A 152 -16.46 1.61 11.65
C PHE A 152 -15.74 1.09 10.39
N TYR A 153 -16.07 -0.11 9.93
CA TYR A 153 -15.53 -0.68 8.70
C TYR A 153 -15.96 0.09 7.44
N MET A 154 -17.17 0.60 7.42
CA MET A 154 -17.64 1.48 6.35
C MET A 154 -16.79 2.77 6.28
N MET A 155 -16.43 3.37 7.43
CA MET A 155 -15.55 4.55 7.47
C MET A 155 -14.15 4.25 6.92
N VAL A 156 -13.61 3.05 7.17
CA VAL A 156 -12.36 2.58 6.56
C VAL A 156 -12.44 2.63 5.03
N ASN A 157 -13.50 2.08 4.46
CA ASN A 157 -13.67 2.01 2.99
C ASN A 157 -13.95 3.38 2.36
N ILE A 158 -14.74 4.24 3.03
CA ILE A 158 -14.96 5.61 2.56
C ILE A 158 -13.63 6.38 2.51
N GLY A 159 -12.83 6.31 3.58
CA GLY A 159 -11.50 6.92 3.61
C GLY A 159 -10.57 6.33 2.54
N GLY A 160 -10.61 5.00 2.38
CA GLY A 160 -9.84 4.26 1.38
C GLY A 160 -10.18 4.62 -0.08
N PHE A 161 -11.40 5.06 -0.34
CA PHE A 161 -11.81 5.54 -1.66
C PHE A 161 -11.50 7.03 -1.88
N ILE A 162 -11.84 7.88 -0.90
CA ILE A 162 -11.64 9.33 -1.02
C ILE A 162 -10.15 9.68 -1.08
N GLY A 163 -9.32 8.98 -0.31
CA GLY A 163 -7.88 9.23 -0.23
C GLY A 163 -7.19 9.21 -1.60
N PRO A 164 -7.17 8.09 -2.31
CA PRO A 164 -6.57 8.00 -3.64
C PRO A 164 -7.21 8.95 -4.65
N ALA A 165 -8.54 9.11 -4.63
CA ALA A 165 -9.26 10.00 -5.53
C ALA A 165 -8.81 11.46 -5.38
N MET A 166 -8.72 11.94 -4.14
CA MET A 166 -8.27 13.30 -3.85
C MET A 166 -6.77 13.47 -4.14
N SER A 167 -5.96 12.48 -3.79
CA SER A 167 -4.52 12.53 -4.08
C SER A 167 -4.24 12.55 -5.58
N SER A 168 -4.95 11.75 -6.38
CA SER A 168 -4.84 11.76 -7.84
C SER A 168 -5.22 13.11 -8.44
N PHE A 169 -6.32 13.71 -7.97
CA PHE A 169 -6.76 15.05 -8.38
C PHE A 169 -5.70 16.11 -8.06
N LEU A 170 -5.24 16.15 -6.82
CA LEU A 170 -4.29 17.17 -6.37
C LEU A 170 -2.93 17.01 -7.06
N ARG A 171 -2.44 15.77 -7.23
CA ARG A 171 -1.17 15.48 -7.90
C ARG A 171 -1.10 16.08 -9.30
N THR A 172 -2.17 15.96 -10.06
CA THR A 172 -2.23 16.47 -11.45
C THR A 172 -2.09 17.98 -11.53
N THR A 173 -2.59 18.69 -10.51
CA THR A 173 -2.59 20.16 -10.51
C THR A 173 -1.33 20.73 -9.86
N TYR A 174 -0.82 20.08 -8.81
CA TYR A 174 0.22 20.62 -7.93
C TYR A 174 1.45 19.71 -7.77
N GLY A 175 1.54 18.62 -8.55
CA GLY A 175 2.64 17.66 -8.49
C GLY A 175 2.59 16.72 -7.28
N TRP A 176 3.65 15.94 -7.11
CA TRP A 176 3.69 14.86 -6.09
C TRP A 176 3.68 15.36 -4.64
N LYS A 177 4.34 16.46 -4.35
CA LYS A 177 4.51 16.96 -2.97
C LYS A 177 3.18 17.21 -2.26
N ILE A 178 2.15 17.61 -3.00
CA ILE A 178 0.84 17.96 -2.44
C ILE A 178 0.14 16.78 -1.79
N ILE A 179 0.35 15.53 -2.27
CA ILE A 179 -0.30 14.36 -1.69
C ILE A 179 0.17 14.11 -0.25
N PHE A 180 1.43 14.39 0.04
CA PHE A 180 2.00 14.27 1.38
C PHE A 180 1.54 15.42 2.29
N ILE A 181 1.48 16.64 1.76
CA ILE A 181 0.96 17.82 2.48
C ILE A 181 -0.52 17.60 2.83
N GLN A 182 -1.32 17.13 1.88
CA GLN A 182 -2.73 16.80 2.10
C GLN A 182 -2.86 15.77 3.23
N ALA A 183 -2.11 14.68 3.20
CA ALA A 183 -2.14 13.66 4.24
C ALA A 183 -1.76 14.25 5.61
N ALA A 184 -0.72 15.08 5.67
CA ALA A 184 -0.33 15.76 6.90
C ALA A 184 -1.46 16.69 7.44
N ILE A 185 -2.15 17.42 6.56
CA ILE A 185 -3.30 18.29 6.94
C ILE A 185 -4.45 17.43 7.47
N VAL A 186 -4.82 16.35 6.77
CA VAL A 186 -5.90 15.44 7.17
C VAL A 186 -5.63 14.84 8.56
N ILE A 187 -4.39 14.41 8.82
CA ILE A 187 -4.00 13.94 10.16
C ILE A 187 -3.94 15.08 11.17
N GLY A 188 -3.58 16.30 10.75
CA GLY A 188 -3.65 17.50 11.59
C GLY A 188 -5.07 17.77 12.10
N ILE A 189 -6.08 17.59 11.24
CA ILE A 189 -7.49 17.65 11.65
C ILE A 189 -7.79 16.58 12.70
N ASN A 190 -7.31 15.34 12.51
CA ASN A 190 -7.48 14.28 13.50
C ASN A 190 -6.85 14.64 14.85
N LEU A 191 -5.66 15.23 14.86
CA LEU A 191 -5.03 15.70 16.10
C LEU A 191 -5.91 16.72 16.81
N LEU A 192 -6.46 17.70 16.10
CA LEU A 192 -7.38 18.69 16.66
C LEU A 192 -8.64 18.03 17.23
N VAL A 193 -9.21 17.06 16.53
CA VAL A 193 -10.39 16.31 16.99
C VAL A 193 -10.08 15.56 18.28
N VAL A 194 -8.91 14.92 18.39
CA VAL A 194 -8.49 14.23 19.64
C VAL A 194 -8.33 15.23 20.79
N LEU A 195 -7.66 16.34 20.54
CA LEU A 195 -7.39 17.31 21.59
C LEU A 195 -8.67 17.97 22.14
N LEU A 196 -9.62 18.30 21.25
CA LEU A 196 -10.81 19.09 21.55
C LEU A 196 -12.01 18.22 21.95
N PHE A 197 -12.25 17.11 21.27
CA PHE A 197 -13.50 16.35 21.38
C PHE A 197 -13.33 14.95 21.99
N PHE A 198 -12.13 14.35 21.96
CA PHE A 198 -11.96 13.03 22.51
C PHE A 198 -11.83 13.08 24.05
N LYS A 199 -12.76 12.40 24.70
CA LYS A 199 -12.71 12.14 26.16
C LYS A 199 -12.23 10.72 26.37
N GLU A 200 -11.17 10.58 27.17
CA GLU A 200 -10.61 9.28 27.53
C GLU A 200 -11.71 8.40 28.16
N PRO A 201 -11.95 7.18 27.69
CA PRO A 201 -12.80 6.22 28.40
C PRO A 201 -12.23 5.92 29.79
N GLU A 202 -13.10 5.56 30.73
CA GLU A 202 -12.65 5.12 32.06
C GLU A 202 -11.64 3.98 31.91
N ARG A 203 -10.48 4.19 32.53
CA ARG A 203 -9.42 3.18 32.55
C ARG A 203 -9.76 2.14 33.59
N GLU A 204 -9.75 0.88 33.21
CA GLU A 204 -9.60 -0.20 34.17
C GLU A 204 -8.31 0.01 34.97
N ALA A 205 -8.29 -0.38 36.25
CA ALA A 205 -7.18 -0.13 37.16
C ALA A 205 -5.83 -0.42 36.48
N LYS A 206 -4.91 0.56 36.55
CA LYS A 206 -3.58 0.49 35.91
C LYS A 206 -2.97 -0.89 36.10
N HIS A 207 -2.70 -1.60 34.99
CA HIS A 207 -1.86 -2.80 35.04
C HIS A 207 -0.54 -2.43 35.71
N LYS A 208 -0.30 -3.01 36.89
CA LYS A 208 0.89 -2.76 37.72
C LYS A 208 2.17 -3.37 37.15
N GLU A 209 2.04 -4.16 36.06
CA GLU A 209 3.19 -4.83 35.46
C GLU A 209 4.16 -3.83 34.81
N PRO A 210 5.47 -4.01 34.96
CA PRO A 210 6.48 -3.23 34.23
C PRO A 210 6.29 -3.33 32.70
N PHE A 211 6.63 -2.26 31.99
CA PHE A 211 6.45 -2.19 30.53
C PHE A 211 7.06 -3.37 29.78
N PHE A 212 8.30 -3.72 30.09
CA PHE A 212 8.99 -4.82 29.44
C PHE A 212 8.32 -6.18 29.70
N GLN A 213 7.81 -6.40 30.91
CA GLN A 213 7.08 -7.63 31.24
C GLN A 213 5.77 -7.75 30.46
N SER A 214 5.06 -6.65 30.23
CA SER A 214 3.82 -6.64 29.42
C SER A 214 4.10 -6.99 27.95
N ILE A 215 5.23 -6.53 27.40
CA ILE A 215 5.67 -6.93 26.04
C ILE A 215 5.99 -8.43 26.01
N VAL A 216 6.80 -8.90 26.94
CA VAL A 216 7.16 -10.33 27.04
C VAL A 216 5.89 -11.19 27.19
N HIS A 217 4.92 -10.72 27.99
CA HIS A 217 3.65 -11.39 28.15
C HIS A 217 2.85 -11.47 26.83
N SER A 218 2.78 -10.36 26.08
CA SER A 218 2.12 -10.34 24.75
C SER A 218 2.80 -11.28 23.76
N LEU A 219 4.13 -11.31 23.70
CA LEU A 219 4.88 -12.23 22.85
C LEU A 219 4.69 -13.69 23.28
N LYS A 220 4.68 -13.96 24.58
CA LYS A 220 4.40 -15.29 25.12
C LYS A 220 2.98 -15.75 24.76
N ASN A 221 2.02 -14.84 24.81
CA ASN A 221 0.65 -15.11 24.44
C ASN A 221 0.54 -15.49 22.94
N ILE A 222 1.18 -14.75 22.05
CA ILE A 222 1.24 -15.10 20.63
C ILE A 222 1.88 -16.47 20.45
N TRP A 223 3.00 -16.74 21.12
CA TRP A 223 3.67 -18.04 21.08
C TRP A 223 2.76 -19.19 21.55
N GLU A 224 1.99 -18.97 22.62
CA GLU A 224 0.99 -19.96 23.11
C GLU A 224 -0.11 -20.22 22.07
N ALA A 225 -0.59 -19.19 21.36
CA ALA A 225 -1.56 -19.37 20.29
C ALA A 225 -0.96 -20.18 19.12
N LEU A 226 0.32 -19.92 18.77
CA LEU A 226 1.03 -20.63 17.71
C LEU A 226 1.32 -22.11 18.03
N LYS A 227 1.17 -22.56 19.27
CA LYS A 227 1.20 -23.99 19.60
C LYS A 227 -0.01 -24.76 19.05
N ASP A 228 -1.13 -24.07 18.75
CA ASP A 228 -2.24 -24.70 18.05
C ASP A 228 -1.87 -24.92 16.58
N THR A 229 -1.59 -26.17 16.24
CA THR A 229 -1.20 -26.56 14.88
C THR A 229 -2.23 -26.15 13.82
N ARG A 230 -3.53 -26.13 14.18
CA ARG A 230 -4.59 -25.68 13.25
C ARG A 230 -4.41 -24.23 12.89
N LEU A 231 -4.24 -23.38 13.90
CA LEU A 231 -4.01 -21.96 13.68
C LEU A 231 -2.73 -21.74 12.90
N THR A 232 -1.62 -22.32 13.32
CA THR A 232 -0.30 -22.08 12.72
C THR A 232 -0.25 -22.51 11.26
N VAL A 233 -0.79 -23.68 10.91
CA VAL A 233 -0.86 -24.11 9.50
C VAL A 233 -1.73 -23.16 8.68
N LEU A 234 -2.88 -22.74 9.19
CA LEU A 234 -3.72 -21.76 8.52
C LEU A 234 -2.97 -20.44 8.28
N LEU A 235 -2.29 -19.91 9.30
CA LEU A 235 -1.52 -18.66 9.17
C LEU A 235 -0.43 -18.78 8.10
N ILE A 236 0.31 -19.90 8.07
CA ILE A 236 1.33 -20.16 7.04
C ILE A 236 0.70 -20.17 5.64
N LEU A 237 -0.43 -20.85 5.46
CA LEU A 237 -1.13 -20.87 4.17
C LEU A 237 -1.62 -19.49 3.75
N MET A 238 -2.08 -18.68 4.70
CA MET A 238 -2.54 -17.32 4.40
C MET A 238 -1.41 -16.35 4.00
N ILE A 239 -0.14 -16.69 4.23
CA ILE A 239 0.99 -15.90 3.68
C ILE A 239 0.90 -15.84 2.16
N GLY A 240 0.63 -16.98 1.51
CA GLY A 240 0.48 -17.01 0.05
C GLY A 240 -0.69 -16.15 -0.45
N PHE A 241 -1.82 -16.13 0.27
CA PHE A 241 -2.93 -15.23 -0.04
C PHE A 241 -2.50 -13.76 0.00
N TRP A 242 -1.89 -13.33 1.10
CA TRP A 242 -1.46 -11.93 1.25
C TRP A 242 -0.34 -11.54 0.29
N THR A 243 0.56 -12.48 -0.05
CA THR A 243 1.59 -12.24 -1.07
C THR A 243 0.98 -11.99 -2.46
N MET A 244 -0.05 -12.76 -2.83
CA MET A 244 -0.79 -12.55 -4.08
C MET A 244 -1.63 -11.27 -4.02
N PHE A 245 -2.35 -11.05 -2.93
CA PHE A 245 -3.23 -9.91 -2.71
C PHE A 245 -2.50 -8.58 -2.85
N ASN A 246 -1.37 -8.44 -2.19
CA ASN A 246 -0.61 -7.18 -2.17
C ASN A 246 -0.08 -6.78 -3.56
N GLN A 247 -0.07 -7.66 -4.56
CA GLN A 247 0.33 -7.28 -5.92
C GLN A 247 -0.59 -6.22 -6.51
N LEU A 248 -1.84 -6.10 -6.04
CA LEU A 248 -2.76 -5.05 -6.45
C LEU A 248 -2.20 -3.63 -6.18
N PHE A 249 -1.46 -3.47 -5.08
CA PHE A 249 -0.92 -2.16 -4.67
C PHE A 249 0.56 -1.98 -5.01
N TYR A 250 1.32 -3.06 -5.07
CA TYR A 250 2.78 -3.02 -5.26
C TYR A 250 3.21 -3.11 -6.71
N THR A 251 2.45 -3.85 -7.51
CA THR A 251 2.84 -4.23 -8.87
C THR A 251 1.90 -3.66 -9.92
N LEU A 252 0.58 -3.74 -9.67
CA LEU A 252 -0.42 -3.36 -10.66
C LEU A 252 -0.31 -1.89 -11.13
N PRO A 253 -0.10 -0.89 -10.25
CA PRO A 253 0.00 0.49 -10.71
C PRO A 253 1.13 0.69 -11.74
N ASN A 254 2.31 0.15 -11.45
CA ASN A 254 3.44 0.23 -12.39
C ASN A 254 3.18 -0.57 -13.68
N PHE A 255 2.55 -1.75 -13.57
CA PHE A 255 2.23 -2.55 -14.77
C PHE A 255 1.24 -1.84 -15.67
N ILE A 256 0.24 -1.17 -15.09
CA ILE A 256 -0.72 -0.38 -15.87
C ILE A 256 -0.01 0.79 -16.57
N GLU A 257 0.82 1.52 -15.85
CA GLU A 257 1.58 2.66 -16.39
C GLU A 257 2.52 2.24 -17.53
N ASP A 258 3.18 1.09 -17.38
CA ASP A 258 4.14 0.59 -18.36
C ASP A 258 3.48 -0.06 -19.59
N TRP A 259 2.34 -0.76 -19.45
CA TRP A 259 1.89 -1.73 -20.45
C TRP A 259 0.43 -1.61 -20.90
N VAL A 260 -0.47 -1.02 -20.09
CA VAL A 260 -1.91 -1.06 -20.39
C VAL A 260 -2.35 0.17 -21.18
N ASP A 261 -2.82 -0.05 -22.42
CA ASP A 261 -3.43 1.03 -23.20
C ASP A 261 -4.88 1.30 -22.73
N SER A 262 -5.06 2.40 -22.07
CA SER A 262 -6.35 2.91 -21.60
C SER A 262 -6.87 4.10 -22.44
N GLY A 263 -6.24 4.41 -23.56
CA GLY A 263 -6.55 5.54 -24.43
C GLY A 263 -8.00 5.56 -24.90
N ILE A 264 -8.59 4.40 -25.16
CA ILE A 264 -10.00 4.29 -25.56
C ILE A 264 -10.95 4.84 -24.46
N ILE A 265 -10.66 4.54 -23.20
CA ILE A 265 -11.45 5.03 -22.06
C ILE A 265 -11.15 6.50 -21.80
N SER A 266 -9.88 6.90 -21.86
CA SER A 266 -9.46 8.29 -21.72
C SER A 266 -10.16 9.21 -22.74
N ASN A 267 -10.18 8.81 -24.01
CA ASN A 267 -10.84 9.54 -25.07
C ASN A 267 -12.36 9.65 -24.84
N TRP A 268 -12.99 8.55 -24.40
CA TRP A 268 -14.41 8.56 -24.07
C TRP A 268 -14.73 9.50 -22.90
N ILE A 269 -13.93 9.47 -21.83
CA ILE A 269 -14.09 10.37 -20.67
C ILE A 269 -13.95 11.83 -21.11
N ASN A 270 -12.91 12.16 -21.85
CA ASN A 270 -12.65 13.54 -22.27
C ASN A 270 -13.73 14.07 -23.23
N ALA A 271 -14.32 13.21 -24.05
CA ALA A 271 -15.40 13.60 -24.96
C ALA A 271 -16.77 13.76 -24.27
N ASN A 272 -17.10 12.88 -23.32
CA ASN A 272 -18.45 12.81 -22.73
C ASN A 272 -18.56 13.44 -21.34
N VAL A 273 -17.46 13.45 -20.55
CA VAL A 273 -17.42 13.93 -19.16
C VAL A 273 -16.14 14.74 -18.93
N PRO A 274 -15.91 15.83 -19.70
CA PRO A 274 -14.63 16.54 -19.73
C PRO A 274 -14.20 17.14 -18.37
N PHE A 275 -15.15 17.40 -17.47
CA PHE A 275 -14.85 17.88 -16.13
C PHE A 275 -14.13 16.81 -15.27
N LEU A 276 -14.37 15.52 -15.53
CA LEU A 276 -13.65 14.41 -14.91
C LEU A 276 -12.33 14.08 -15.65
N GLY A 277 -12.23 14.43 -16.92
CA GLY A 277 -11.04 14.15 -17.73
C GLY A 277 -9.77 14.66 -17.07
N LYS A 278 -9.76 15.92 -16.62
CA LYS A 278 -8.59 16.49 -15.91
C LYS A 278 -8.18 15.71 -14.65
N THR A 279 -9.13 15.07 -14.00
CA THR A 279 -8.87 14.28 -12.78
C THR A 279 -8.44 12.85 -13.08
N LEU A 280 -9.12 12.22 -14.05
CA LEU A 280 -8.97 10.78 -14.32
C LEU A 280 -7.89 10.46 -15.34
N THR A 281 -7.55 11.41 -16.22
CA THR A 281 -6.64 11.16 -17.36
C THR A 281 -5.38 12.03 -17.27
N GLN A 282 -4.30 11.51 -17.86
CA GLN A 282 -3.02 12.19 -18.07
C GLN A 282 -2.39 11.62 -19.34
N ASP A 283 -1.81 12.46 -20.19
CA ASP A 283 -1.11 12.06 -21.42
C ASP A 283 -1.92 11.10 -22.33
N GLY A 284 -3.23 11.33 -22.40
CA GLY A 284 -4.13 10.50 -23.20
C GLY A 284 -4.49 9.14 -22.60
N GLN A 285 -4.02 8.84 -21.39
CA GLN A 285 -4.29 7.60 -20.67
C GLN A 285 -5.10 7.85 -19.40
N VAL A 286 -5.80 6.82 -18.88
CA VAL A 286 -6.40 6.85 -17.55
C VAL A 286 -5.30 6.53 -16.54
N LYS A 287 -5.17 7.36 -15.50
CA LYS A 287 -4.13 7.19 -14.49
C LYS A 287 -4.24 5.86 -13.76
N ALA A 288 -3.11 5.19 -13.53
CA ALA A 288 -3.02 3.83 -13.02
C ALA A 288 -3.71 3.64 -11.65
N GLU A 289 -3.66 4.65 -10.76
CA GLU A 289 -4.26 4.60 -9.44
C GLU A 289 -5.80 4.47 -9.45
N TRP A 290 -6.47 4.86 -10.54
CA TRP A 290 -7.92 4.70 -10.66
C TRP A 290 -8.33 3.24 -10.85
N PHE A 291 -7.51 2.44 -11.50
CA PHE A 291 -7.78 1.02 -11.66
C PHE A 291 -7.67 0.26 -10.34
N THR A 292 -6.68 0.60 -9.51
CA THR A 292 -6.59 0.02 -8.16
C THR A 292 -7.71 0.50 -7.24
N ASN A 293 -8.20 1.74 -7.44
CA ASN A 293 -9.30 2.29 -6.65
C ASN A 293 -10.67 1.66 -7.00
N ILE A 294 -10.80 0.97 -8.13
CA ILE A 294 -11.98 0.16 -8.47
C ILE A 294 -12.26 -0.87 -7.37
N ASP A 295 -11.23 -1.49 -6.81
CA ASP A 295 -11.38 -2.44 -5.72
C ASP A 295 -12.12 -1.85 -4.52
N SER A 296 -11.66 -0.72 -4.01
CA SER A 296 -12.32 0.00 -2.90
C SER A 296 -13.75 0.40 -3.25
N LEU A 297 -14.00 0.83 -4.49
CA LEU A 297 -15.35 1.16 -4.97
C LEU A 297 -16.27 -0.05 -4.94
N MET A 298 -15.79 -1.20 -5.44
CA MET A 298 -16.56 -2.45 -5.43
C MET A 298 -16.88 -2.91 -4.01
N ILE A 299 -15.95 -2.77 -3.06
CA ILE A 299 -16.19 -3.10 -1.65
C ILE A 299 -17.33 -2.25 -1.09
N ILE A 300 -17.35 -0.93 -1.33
CA ILE A 300 -18.40 -0.04 -0.84
C ILE A 300 -19.79 -0.50 -1.32
N PHE A 301 -19.92 -0.88 -2.58
CA PHE A 301 -21.23 -1.24 -3.14
C PHE A 301 -21.61 -2.71 -2.93
N LEU A 302 -20.67 -3.63 -2.96
CA LEU A 302 -20.97 -5.06 -3.05
C LEU A 302 -20.73 -5.82 -1.74
N GLN A 303 -20.02 -5.27 -0.74
CA GLN A 303 -19.66 -5.98 0.49
C GLN A 303 -20.86 -6.62 1.20
N ILE A 304 -21.97 -5.89 1.33
CA ILE A 304 -23.18 -6.39 2.00
C ILE A 304 -23.76 -7.57 1.22
N THR A 305 -23.84 -7.44 -0.10
CA THR A 305 -24.38 -8.48 -0.99
C THR A 305 -23.52 -9.74 -0.94
N VAL A 306 -22.20 -9.60 -1.07
CA VAL A 306 -21.25 -10.72 -1.00
C VAL A 306 -21.34 -11.39 0.38
N SER A 307 -21.34 -10.61 1.46
CA SER A 307 -21.45 -11.15 2.83
C SER A 307 -22.72 -11.96 3.04
N TYR A 308 -23.85 -11.55 2.45
CA TYR A 308 -25.12 -12.29 2.53
C TYR A 308 -25.03 -13.72 1.94
N PHE A 309 -24.28 -13.87 0.86
CA PHE A 309 -24.03 -15.21 0.29
C PHE A 309 -23.00 -15.99 1.08
N VAL A 310 -21.95 -15.33 1.54
CA VAL A 310 -20.82 -15.95 2.26
C VAL A 310 -21.24 -16.52 3.62
N ILE A 311 -22.11 -15.83 4.36
CA ILE A 311 -22.57 -16.28 5.69
C ILE A 311 -23.24 -17.67 5.68
N LYS A 312 -23.74 -18.11 4.53
CA LYS A 312 -24.35 -19.43 4.35
C LYS A 312 -23.33 -20.54 4.07
N MET A 313 -22.07 -20.19 3.90
CA MET A 313 -21.00 -21.14 3.57
C MET A 313 -20.21 -21.53 4.82
N ARG A 314 -19.59 -22.71 4.80
CA ARG A 314 -18.55 -23.06 5.78
C ARG A 314 -17.37 -22.13 5.60
N HIS A 315 -16.79 -21.62 6.69
CA HIS A 315 -15.71 -20.63 6.68
C HIS A 315 -14.53 -21.02 5.76
N VAL A 316 -13.97 -22.22 5.92
CA VAL A 316 -12.84 -22.68 5.09
C VAL A 316 -13.24 -22.83 3.62
N SER A 317 -14.47 -23.30 3.35
CA SER A 317 -15.00 -23.40 1.99
C SER A 317 -15.19 -22.03 1.34
N ALA A 318 -15.63 -21.03 2.10
CA ALA A 318 -15.75 -19.66 1.64
C ALA A 318 -14.38 -19.04 1.35
N MET A 319 -13.39 -19.22 2.25
CA MET A 319 -12.01 -18.78 2.01
C MET A 319 -11.42 -19.39 0.73
N ILE A 320 -11.56 -20.70 0.52
CA ILE A 320 -11.05 -21.38 -0.68
C ILE A 320 -11.71 -20.81 -1.95
N ARG A 321 -13.04 -20.65 -1.96
CA ARG A 321 -13.77 -20.10 -3.11
C ARG A 321 -13.40 -18.66 -3.36
N GLY A 322 -13.34 -17.82 -2.32
CA GLY A 322 -12.92 -16.43 -2.45
C GLY A 322 -11.50 -16.32 -2.98
N PHE A 323 -10.58 -17.18 -2.53
CA PHE A 323 -9.23 -17.19 -3.03
C PHE A 323 -9.13 -17.63 -4.50
N ILE A 324 -9.92 -18.62 -4.92
CA ILE A 324 -10.02 -18.99 -6.35
C ILE A 324 -10.49 -17.81 -7.19
N ILE A 325 -11.54 -17.10 -6.74
CA ILE A 325 -12.07 -15.93 -7.44
C ILE A 325 -11.00 -14.84 -7.51
N ALA A 326 -10.32 -14.54 -6.40
CA ALA A 326 -9.24 -13.54 -6.37
C ALA A 326 -8.07 -13.93 -7.30
N ALA A 327 -7.66 -15.19 -7.31
CA ALA A 327 -6.58 -15.67 -8.18
C ALA A 327 -6.96 -15.60 -9.68
N ILE A 328 -8.21 -15.89 -10.03
CA ILE A 328 -8.73 -15.71 -11.39
C ILE A 328 -8.73 -14.22 -11.74
N GLY A 329 -9.24 -13.35 -10.84
CA GLY A 329 -9.28 -11.91 -11.06
C GLY A 329 -7.90 -11.34 -11.34
N ILE A 330 -6.93 -11.62 -10.47
CA ILE A 330 -5.56 -11.13 -10.64
C ILE A 330 -4.92 -11.70 -11.93
N GLY A 331 -5.17 -12.96 -12.26
CA GLY A 331 -4.68 -13.57 -13.49
C GLY A 331 -5.21 -12.88 -14.75
N ILE A 332 -6.50 -12.53 -14.76
CA ILE A 332 -7.14 -11.81 -15.87
C ILE A 332 -6.58 -10.39 -16.00
N THR A 333 -6.39 -9.68 -14.87
CA THR A 333 -5.95 -8.29 -14.82
C THR A 333 -4.67 -8.03 -15.62
N PHE A 334 -3.79 -9.02 -15.69
CA PHE A 334 -2.44 -8.85 -16.24
C PHE A 334 -2.13 -9.73 -17.44
N TYR A 335 -3.13 -10.42 -17.92
CA TYR A 335 -2.94 -11.34 -19.04
C TYR A 335 -2.63 -10.61 -20.35
N THR A 336 -3.16 -9.39 -20.51
CA THR A 336 -3.05 -8.61 -21.75
C THR A 336 -2.87 -7.12 -21.48
N GLU A 337 -2.44 -6.37 -22.49
CA GLU A 337 -2.36 -4.90 -22.51
C GLU A 337 -3.74 -4.23 -22.58
N ASN A 338 -4.80 -4.99 -22.74
CA ASN A 338 -6.15 -4.47 -22.94
C ASN A 338 -6.79 -4.05 -21.61
N VAL A 339 -7.12 -2.78 -21.49
CA VAL A 339 -7.69 -2.15 -20.30
C VAL A 339 -8.96 -2.83 -19.77
N TRP A 340 -9.79 -3.42 -20.62
CA TRP A 340 -11.01 -4.09 -20.19
C TRP A 340 -10.74 -5.33 -19.34
N PHE A 341 -9.66 -6.06 -19.63
CA PHE A 341 -9.25 -7.19 -18.81
C PHE A 341 -8.74 -6.70 -17.45
N THR A 342 -8.04 -5.57 -17.38
CA THR A 342 -7.63 -4.95 -16.12
C THR A 342 -8.83 -4.60 -15.25
N ILE A 343 -9.86 -3.95 -15.83
CA ILE A 343 -11.08 -3.56 -15.09
C ILE A 343 -11.83 -4.80 -14.62
N ILE A 344 -12.14 -5.74 -15.51
CA ILE A 344 -12.91 -6.95 -15.19
C ILE A 344 -12.14 -7.79 -14.17
N GLY A 345 -10.84 -7.95 -14.34
CA GLY A 345 -9.99 -8.69 -13.42
C GLY A 345 -9.98 -8.07 -12.02
N THR A 346 -9.87 -6.75 -11.91
CA THR A 346 -9.92 -6.05 -10.62
C THR A 346 -11.30 -6.19 -9.94
N VAL A 347 -12.40 -6.11 -10.68
CA VAL A 347 -13.75 -6.36 -10.14
C VAL A 347 -13.89 -7.79 -9.62
N ILE A 348 -13.44 -8.79 -10.38
CA ILE A 348 -13.46 -10.20 -9.95
C ILE A 348 -12.57 -10.39 -8.72
N PHE A 349 -11.39 -9.78 -8.70
CA PHE A 349 -10.47 -9.82 -7.56
C PHE A 349 -11.15 -9.25 -6.29
N ALA A 350 -11.81 -8.10 -6.37
CA ALA A 350 -12.53 -7.47 -5.26
C ALA A 350 -13.59 -8.41 -4.65
N ILE A 351 -14.35 -9.15 -5.49
CA ILE A 351 -15.33 -10.15 -5.02
C ILE A 351 -14.64 -11.27 -4.23
N GLY A 352 -13.49 -11.74 -4.71
CA GLY A 352 -12.67 -12.74 -4.03
C GLY A 352 -12.14 -12.25 -2.68
N GLU A 353 -11.67 -11.01 -2.62
CA GLU A 353 -11.23 -10.35 -1.38
C GLU A 353 -12.37 -10.25 -0.36
N MET A 354 -13.49 -9.65 -0.75
CA MET A 354 -14.68 -9.51 0.11
C MET A 354 -15.16 -10.85 0.69
N THR A 355 -14.91 -11.94 -0.02
CA THR A 355 -15.24 -13.29 0.42
C THR A 355 -14.21 -13.85 1.39
N THR A 356 -12.91 -13.64 1.14
CA THR A 356 -11.81 -14.29 1.88
C THR A 356 -11.47 -13.55 3.17
N ASN A 357 -11.24 -12.25 3.09
CA ASN A 357 -10.66 -11.46 4.17
C ASN A 357 -11.53 -11.43 5.45
N PRO A 358 -12.84 -11.09 5.40
CA PRO A 358 -13.70 -11.15 6.58
C PRO A 358 -13.88 -12.57 7.12
N THR A 359 -13.90 -13.56 6.22
CA THR A 359 -14.08 -14.97 6.58
C THR A 359 -12.84 -15.51 7.31
N PHE A 360 -11.65 -15.10 6.93
CA PHE A 360 -10.41 -15.47 7.61
C PHE A 360 -10.39 -14.96 9.04
N SER A 361 -10.71 -13.70 9.28
CA SER A 361 -10.81 -13.14 10.63
C SER A 361 -11.88 -13.86 11.48
N SER A 362 -13.06 -14.10 10.89
CA SER A 362 -14.15 -14.83 11.55
C SER A 362 -13.77 -16.27 11.90
N PHE A 363 -13.02 -16.94 11.02
CA PHE A 363 -12.57 -18.31 11.26
C PHE A 363 -11.54 -18.40 12.38
N ILE A 364 -10.61 -17.46 12.49
CA ILE A 364 -9.68 -17.38 13.62
C ILE A 364 -10.46 -17.27 14.95
N ALA A 365 -11.49 -16.42 14.99
CA ALA A 365 -12.33 -16.29 16.18
C ALA A 365 -13.05 -17.61 16.51
N LEU A 366 -13.56 -18.32 15.49
CA LEU A 366 -14.29 -19.58 15.66
C LEU A 366 -13.42 -20.72 16.24
N ILE A 367 -12.16 -20.82 15.79
CA ILE A 367 -11.26 -21.89 16.26
C ILE A 367 -10.59 -21.57 17.60
N SER A 368 -10.75 -20.34 18.10
CA SER A 368 -10.16 -19.94 19.37
C SER A 368 -10.84 -20.62 20.56
N PRO A 369 -10.07 -21.09 21.56
CA PRO A 369 -10.64 -21.56 22.81
C PRO A 369 -11.37 -20.42 23.54
N LYS A 370 -12.45 -20.75 24.27
CA LYS A 370 -13.22 -19.76 25.06
C LYS A 370 -12.30 -18.97 25.99
N GLY A 371 -12.41 -17.65 25.95
CA GLY A 371 -11.59 -16.70 26.73
C GLY A 371 -10.19 -16.43 26.15
N LYS A 372 -9.85 -16.99 24.97
CA LYS A 372 -8.59 -16.73 24.26
C LYS A 372 -8.79 -16.07 22.88
N GLU A 373 -10.00 -15.58 22.60
CA GLU A 373 -10.38 -15.02 21.30
C GLU A 373 -9.46 -13.83 20.90
N ALA A 374 -9.20 -12.92 21.83
CA ALA A 374 -8.32 -11.78 21.59
C ALA A 374 -6.86 -12.21 21.31
N LEU A 375 -6.40 -13.28 21.97
CA LEU A 375 -5.08 -13.86 21.76
C LEU A 375 -4.93 -14.40 20.32
N TYR A 376 -5.92 -15.17 19.86
CA TYR A 376 -5.92 -15.75 18.52
C TYR A 376 -6.08 -14.67 17.45
N GLN A 377 -6.95 -13.68 17.67
CA GLN A 377 -7.11 -12.54 16.75
C GLN A 377 -5.82 -11.70 16.60
N GLY A 378 -5.02 -11.61 17.66
CA GLY A 378 -3.71 -10.95 17.60
C GLY A 378 -2.75 -11.59 16.57
N THR A 379 -2.92 -12.90 16.27
CA THR A 379 -2.09 -13.57 15.26
C THR A 379 -2.49 -13.28 13.81
N TYR A 380 -3.67 -12.68 13.57
CA TYR A 380 -4.18 -12.33 12.24
C TYR A 380 -3.17 -11.52 11.40
N PHE A 381 -2.44 -10.64 12.05
CA PHE A 381 -1.49 -9.75 11.36
C PHE A 381 -0.17 -10.45 10.97
N LEU A 382 0.15 -11.61 11.51
CA LEU A 382 1.38 -12.34 11.19
C LEU A 382 1.47 -12.74 9.70
N PRO A 383 0.46 -13.40 9.09
CA PRO A 383 0.49 -13.68 7.66
C PRO A 383 0.39 -12.43 6.78
N VAL A 384 -0.25 -11.36 7.25
CA VAL A 384 -0.27 -10.07 6.54
C VAL A 384 1.14 -9.50 6.47
N ALA A 385 1.86 -9.44 7.59
CA ALA A 385 3.24 -8.98 7.65
C ALA A 385 4.16 -9.81 6.75
N ALA A 386 4.10 -11.15 6.89
CA ALA A 386 4.91 -12.04 6.07
C ALA A 386 4.56 -11.94 4.57
N GLY A 387 3.27 -11.81 4.22
CA GLY A 387 2.81 -11.60 2.85
C GLY A 387 3.38 -10.32 2.24
N ASN A 388 3.37 -9.20 2.97
CA ASN A 388 4.00 -7.96 2.52
C ASN A 388 5.51 -8.14 2.31
N PHE A 389 6.20 -8.81 3.23
CA PHE A 389 7.62 -9.09 3.09
C PHE A 389 7.93 -9.92 1.83
N PHE A 390 7.18 -10.98 1.56
CA PHE A 390 7.40 -11.79 0.35
C PHE A 390 6.97 -11.08 -0.93
N THR A 391 6.01 -10.17 -0.87
CA THR A 391 5.58 -9.35 -2.01
C THR A 391 6.72 -8.56 -2.62
N LYS A 392 7.69 -8.09 -1.84
CA LYS A 392 8.83 -7.29 -2.32
C LYS A 392 9.67 -8.01 -3.37
N PHE A 393 9.86 -9.32 -3.26
CA PHE A 393 10.65 -10.09 -4.22
C PHE A 393 9.95 -10.19 -5.58
N ILE A 394 8.62 -10.18 -5.59
CA ILE A 394 7.85 -10.21 -6.83
C ILE A 394 7.77 -8.81 -7.44
N SER A 395 7.35 -7.82 -6.65
CA SER A 395 7.17 -6.43 -7.11
C SER A 395 8.48 -5.67 -7.30
N GLY A 396 9.58 -6.16 -6.71
CA GLY A 396 10.93 -5.65 -6.85
C GLY A 396 11.73 -6.47 -7.86
N ASP A 397 12.37 -7.55 -7.38
CA ASP A 397 13.36 -8.32 -8.14
C ASP A 397 12.80 -8.92 -9.45
N LEU A 398 11.66 -9.61 -9.36
CA LEU A 398 11.07 -10.24 -10.56
C LEU A 398 10.49 -9.20 -11.51
N TYR A 399 9.83 -8.17 -11.00
CA TYR A 399 9.30 -7.10 -11.83
C TYR A 399 10.43 -6.38 -12.57
N GLN A 400 11.49 -5.97 -11.88
CA GLN A 400 12.67 -5.32 -12.48
C GLN A 400 13.24 -6.14 -13.64
N LYS A 401 13.29 -7.46 -13.48
CA LYS A 401 13.89 -8.36 -14.47
C LYS A 401 12.98 -8.69 -15.65
N TRP A 402 11.67 -8.80 -15.43
CA TRP A 402 10.76 -9.37 -16.42
C TRP A 402 9.70 -8.40 -16.95
N SER A 403 9.41 -7.34 -16.22
CA SER A 403 8.26 -6.48 -16.50
C SER A 403 8.58 -4.99 -16.49
N ASP A 404 9.73 -4.56 -15.98
CA ASP A 404 10.12 -3.15 -16.00
C ASP A 404 10.46 -2.70 -17.42
N LYS A 405 9.61 -1.84 -17.97
CA LYS A 405 9.71 -1.36 -19.35
C LYS A 405 11.04 -0.68 -19.66
N LEU A 406 11.57 0.10 -18.70
CA LEU A 406 12.86 0.76 -18.87
C LEU A 406 14.01 -0.26 -18.98
N SER A 407 14.09 -1.23 -18.08
CA SER A 407 15.13 -2.26 -18.10
C SER A 407 15.06 -3.13 -19.35
N LEU A 408 13.84 -3.45 -19.82
CA LEU A 408 13.64 -4.21 -21.05
C LEU A 408 14.06 -3.41 -22.28
N LEU A 409 13.73 -2.11 -22.34
CA LEU A 409 14.15 -1.22 -23.40
C LEU A 409 15.66 -1.03 -23.42
N GLN A 410 16.30 -0.82 -22.28
CA GLN A 410 17.77 -0.77 -22.16
C GLN A 410 18.43 -2.02 -22.71
N THR A 411 17.86 -3.19 -22.39
CA THR A 411 18.33 -4.49 -22.92
C THR A 411 18.18 -4.55 -24.44
N GLU A 412 17.06 -4.08 -25.00
CA GLU A 412 16.81 -4.08 -26.44
C GLU A 412 17.75 -3.12 -27.18
N MET A 413 17.98 -1.91 -26.65
CA MET A 413 18.89 -0.94 -27.22
C MET A 413 20.32 -1.47 -27.26
N ALA A 414 20.77 -2.12 -26.18
CA ALA A 414 22.07 -2.78 -26.11
C ALA A 414 22.22 -3.90 -27.13
N LYS A 415 21.20 -4.78 -27.31
CA LYS A 415 21.19 -5.83 -28.32
C LYS A 415 21.29 -5.29 -29.74
N ARG A 416 20.66 -4.16 -30.02
CA ARG A 416 20.74 -3.49 -31.33
C ARG A 416 22.00 -2.65 -31.51
N HIS A 417 22.90 -2.63 -30.55
CA HIS A 417 24.10 -1.80 -30.53
C HIS A 417 23.81 -0.29 -30.72
N ILE A 418 22.64 0.18 -30.22
CA ILE A 418 22.26 1.58 -30.24
C ILE A 418 22.78 2.23 -28.95
N ALA A 419 23.69 3.18 -29.11
CA ALA A 419 24.22 3.92 -27.97
C ALA A 419 23.14 4.84 -27.38
N MET A 420 22.88 4.69 -26.07
CA MET A 420 21.94 5.47 -25.29
C MET A 420 22.67 6.09 -24.09
N PRO A 421 22.25 7.28 -23.61
CA PRO A 421 22.75 7.81 -22.35
C PRO A 421 22.27 6.93 -21.18
N GLU A 422 23.02 6.97 -20.09
CA GLU A 422 22.63 6.31 -18.85
C GLU A 422 21.50 7.10 -18.18
N VAL A 423 20.48 6.41 -17.67
CA VAL A 423 19.46 7.04 -16.83
C VAL A 423 20.09 7.28 -15.46
N VAL A 424 20.33 8.53 -15.13
CA VAL A 424 20.98 8.96 -13.90
C VAL A 424 19.98 9.75 -13.07
N SER A 425 19.77 9.34 -11.82
CA SER A 425 18.95 10.10 -10.88
C SER A 425 19.66 11.38 -10.44
N LYS A 426 18.89 12.35 -9.93
CA LYS A 426 19.45 13.58 -9.34
C LYS A 426 20.37 13.26 -8.16
N GLU A 427 19.98 12.29 -7.34
CA GLU A 427 20.77 11.82 -6.19
C GLU A 427 22.12 11.25 -6.65
N GLU A 428 22.09 10.34 -7.60
CA GLU A 428 23.28 9.70 -8.12
C GLU A 428 24.25 10.70 -8.80
N PHE A 429 23.69 11.70 -9.53
CA PHE A 429 24.47 12.79 -10.08
C PHE A 429 25.16 13.60 -8.98
N ILE A 430 24.41 13.98 -7.92
CA ILE A 430 24.95 14.75 -6.80
C ILE A 430 26.03 13.95 -6.07
N GLU A 431 25.77 12.69 -5.77
CA GLU A 431 26.68 11.80 -5.05
C GLU A 431 27.99 11.58 -5.81
N LYS A 432 27.91 11.15 -7.06
CA LYS A 432 29.09 10.89 -7.91
C LYS A 432 29.88 12.19 -8.15
N THR A 433 29.20 13.26 -8.53
CA THR A 433 29.88 14.52 -8.90
C THR A 433 30.47 15.22 -7.67
N SER A 434 29.80 15.19 -6.52
CA SER A 434 30.38 15.72 -5.27
C SER A 434 31.64 14.96 -4.86
N SER A 435 31.62 13.63 -5.00
CA SER A 435 32.80 12.77 -4.75
C SER A 435 33.97 13.13 -5.69
N ASP A 436 33.71 13.28 -6.99
CA ASP A 436 34.73 13.66 -7.98
C ASP A 436 35.34 15.03 -7.70
N LEU A 437 34.53 15.96 -7.20
CA LEU A 437 34.97 17.31 -6.81
C LEU A 437 35.59 17.35 -5.39
N HIS A 438 35.70 16.23 -4.70
CA HIS A 438 36.18 16.16 -3.32
C HIS A 438 35.39 17.05 -2.34
N MET A 439 34.08 17.12 -2.52
CA MET A 439 33.13 17.89 -1.70
C MET A 439 32.19 16.99 -0.93
N THR A 440 31.68 17.48 0.19
CA THR A 440 30.49 16.84 0.79
C THR A 440 29.24 17.19 -0.01
N ILE A 441 28.20 16.34 0.05
CA ILE A 441 26.92 16.59 -0.61
C ILE A 441 26.34 17.96 -0.22
N ASP A 442 26.39 18.33 1.07
CA ASP A 442 25.90 19.64 1.55
C ASP A 442 26.69 20.84 0.99
N GLN A 443 28.00 20.67 0.82
CA GLN A 443 28.83 21.67 0.15
C GLN A 443 28.50 21.81 -1.33
N PHE A 444 28.29 20.66 -2.02
CA PHE A 444 27.91 20.61 -3.42
C PHE A 444 26.57 21.32 -3.66
N GLU A 445 25.54 20.94 -2.87
CA GLU A 445 24.22 21.56 -2.97
C GLU A 445 24.23 23.08 -2.72
N LYS A 446 25.03 23.54 -1.78
CA LYS A 446 25.19 24.98 -1.51
C LYS A 446 25.93 25.70 -2.63
N THR A 447 27.01 25.10 -3.14
CA THR A 447 27.86 25.70 -4.17
C THR A 447 27.13 25.89 -5.49
N PHE A 448 26.30 24.90 -5.85
CA PHE A 448 25.54 24.86 -7.11
C PHE A 448 24.06 25.24 -6.95
N HIS A 449 23.66 25.77 -5.79
CA HIS A 449 22.32 26.29 -5.48
C HIS A 449 21.18 25.27 -5.73
N LEU A 450 21.38 23.97 -5.38
CA LEU A 450 20.45 22.90 -5.68
C LEU A 450 19.23 22.84 -4.75
N LYS A 451 19.13 23.72 -3.74
CA LYS A 451 18.03 23.73 -2.76
C LYS A 451 16.83 24.59 -3.15
N ALA A 452 16.87 25.28 -4.27
CA ALA A 452 15.84 26.25 -4.66
C ALA A 452 15.14 25.88 -5.97
N GLY A 453 13.86 25.48 -5.89
CA GLY A 453 12.92 25.51 -7.01
C GLY A 453 13.22 24.60 -8.21
N ASP A 454 12.72 24.98 -9.36
CA ASP A 454 13.01 24.31 -10.64
C ASP A 454 14.47 24.52 -11.03
N ILE A 455 15.23 23.44 -11.10
CA ILE A 455 16.67 23.46 -11.38
C ILE A 455 16.88 23.10 -12.85
N ASP A 456 17.48 24.01 -13.59
CA ASP A 456 18.02 23.71 -14.93
C ASP A 456 19.33 22.93 -14.80
N TRP A 457 19.24 21.61 -14.91
CA TRP A 457 20.39 20.71 -14.78
C TRP A 457 21.48 20.91 -15.81
N ASN A 458 21.14 21.47 -17.00
CA ASN A 458 22.15 21.82 -18.01
C ASN A 458 23.05 22.97 -17.52
N SER A 459 22.45 23.98 -16.90
CA SER A 459 23.25 25.10 -16.33
C SER A 459 24.06 24.63 -15.12
N VAL A 460 23.54 23.71 -14.30
CA VAL A 460 24.30 23.07 -13.22
C VAL A 460 25.48 22.30 -13.79
N GLY A 461 25.29 21.49 -14.83
CA GLY A 461 26.35 20.75 -15.50
C GLY A 461 27.48 21.66 -16.00
N GLN A 462 27.13 22.78 -16.61
CA GLN A 462 28.10 23.75 -17.09
C GLN A 462 28.85 24.44 -15.94
N SER A 463 28.14 24.76 -14.87
CA SER A 463 28.73 25.36 -13.65
C SER A 463 29.70 24.38 -12.97
N VAL A 464 29.37 23.10 -12.91
CA VAL A 464 30.24 22.04 -12.40
C VAL A 464 31.49 21.89 -13.23
N GLN A 465 31.38 21.87 -14.57
CA GLN A 465 32.53 21.80 -15.47
C GLN A 465 33.46 23.00 -15.30
N ASN A 466 32.88 24.19 -15.22
CA ASN A 466 33.66 25.42 -15.02
C ASN A 466 34.39 25.41 -13.66
N TYR A 467 33.73 24.96 -12.61
CA TYR A 467 34.32 24.83 -11.28
C TYR A 467 35.47 23.83 -11.27
N ALA A 468 35.27 22.64 -11.85
CA ALA A 468 36.31 21.61 -11.95
C ALA A 468 37.54 22.13 -12.73
N ALA A 469 37.30 22.80 -13.86
CA ALA A 469 38.38 23.40 -14.66
C ALA A 469 39.17 24.45 -13.88
N GLN A 470 38.51 25.33 -13.11
CA GLN A 470 39.15 26.31 -12.26
C GLN A 470 40.00 25.70 -11.14
N LYS A 471 39.57 24.53 -10.64
CA LYS A 471 40.31 23.82 -9.57
C LYS A 471 41.32 22.82 -10.10
N GLY A 472 41.44 22.64 -11.41
CA GLY A 472 42.33 21.64 -12.02
C GLY A 472 41.91 20.20 -11.75
N ILE A 473 40.62 19.97 -11.48
CA ILE A 473 40.05 18.63 -11.21
C ILE A 473 39.61 18.02 -12.54
N ALA A 474 40.12 16.84 -12.87
CA ALA A 474 39.65 16.08 -14.03
C ALA A 474 38.40 15.32 -13.65
N LEU A 475 37.24 15.68 -14.17
CA LEU A 475 36.01 14.90 -14.06
C LEU A 475 36.14 13.67 -14.97
N GLN A 476 35.89 12.48 -14.42
CA GLN A 476 35.96 11.22 -15.19
C GLN A 476 34.87 11.22 -16.28
N GLN A 477 33.65 11.52 -15.93
CA GLN A 477 32.53 11.68 -16.85
C GLN A 477 31.40 12.44 -16.15
N LEU A 478 30.91 13.53 -16.75
CA LEU A 478 29.77 14.25 -16.24
C LEU A 478 28.48 13.71 -16.91
N ASN A 479 27.80 12.80 -16.24
CA ASN A 479 26.48 12.33 -16.67
C ASN A 479 25.42 13.19 -15.97
N LEU A 480 24.83 14.12 -16.72
CA LEU A 480 23.70 14.90 -16.21
C LEU A 480 22.50 14.02 -15.90
N PRO A 481 21.64 14.41 -14.96
CA PRO A 481 20.40 13.69 -14.70
C PRO A 481 19.62 13.49 -16.00
N PHE A 482 19.43 12.25 -16.38
CA PHE A 482 18.67 11.85 -17.57
C PHE A 482 17.50 11.01 -17.13
N SER A 483 16.28 11.52 -17.34
CA SER A 483 15.10 10.90 -16.79
C SER A 483 14.63 9.66 -17.56
N LYS A 484 13.76 8.87 -16.95
CA LYS A 484 13.09 7.73 -17.58
C LYS A 484 12.32 8.18 -18.83
N ASN A 485 11.57 9.29 -18.77
CA ASN A 485 10.81 9.80 -19.90
C ASN A 485 11.70 10.24 -21.05
N GLN A 486 12.76 11.00 -20.76
CA GLN A 486 13.75 11.40 -21.76
C GLN A 486 14.40 10.18 -22.45
N TYR A 487 14.62 9.10 -21.70
CA TYR A 487 15.13 7.85 -22.27
C TYR A 487 14.15 7.23 -23.25
N PHE A 488 12.86 7.20 -22.91
CA PHE A 488 11.81 6.69 -23.80
C PHE A 488 11.70 7.54 -25.08
N GLU A 489 11.63 8.86 -24.95
CA GLU A 489 11.57 9.79 -26.09
C GLU A 489 12.76 9.63 -27.05
N LEU A 490 13.98 9.54 -26.48
CA LEU A 490 15.17 9.32 -27.31
C LEU A 490 15.17 7.94 -27.98
N ALA A 491 14.69 6.91 -27.29
CA ALA A 491 14.59 5.58 -27.86
C ALA A 491 13.55 5.53 -29.01
N GLU A 492 12.40 6.18 -28.85
CA GLU A 492 11.39 6.33 -29.91
C GLU A 492 11.98 6.97 -31.16
N GLN A 493 12.75 8.04 -30.99
CA GLN A 493 13.44 8.71 -32.10
C GLN A 493 14.47 7.79 -32.79
N LYS A 494 15.32 7.11 -31.99
CA LYS A 494 16.36 6.23 -32.54
C LYS A 494 15.82 4.96 -33.20
N LEU A 495 14.71 4.44 -32.72
CA LEU A 495 14.02 3.30 -33.30
C LEU A 495 13.08 3.69 -34.44
N ASN A 496 12.80 4.99 -34.61
CA ASN A 496 11.77 5.52 -35.51
C ASN A 496 10.41 4.85 -35.31
N MET A 497 9.99 4.75 -34.04
CA MET A 497 8.75 4.13 -33.60
C MET A 497 7.99 5.08 -32.69
N GLY A 498 6.66 5.09 -32.75
CA GLY A 498 5.84 5.76 -31.76
C GLY A 498 5.79 4.96 -30.45
N HIS A 499 5.34 5.63 -29.38
CA HIS A 499 5.31 5.07 -28.02
C HIS A 499 4.67 3.65 -27.98
N TRP A 500 3.47 3.49 -28.52
CA TRP A 500 2.76 2.22 -28.48
C TRP A 500 3.37 1.16 -29.40
N GLN A 501 3.95 1.55 -30.52
CA GLN A 501 4.67 0.61 -31.40
C GLN A 501 5.90 0.03 -30.68
N MET A 502 6.62 0.86 -29.95
CA MET A 502 7.75 0.45 -29.11
C MET A 502 7.27 -0.44 -27.96
N THR A 503 6.14 -0.12 -27.32
CA THR A 503 5.52 -0.92 -26.27
C THR A 503 5.14 -2.31 -26.78
N ASP A 504 4.43 -2.40 -27.91
CA ASP A 504 4.05 -3.66 -28.55
C ASP A 504 5.28 -4.51 -28.92
N MET A 505 6.32 -3.89 -29.47
CA MET A 505 7.58 -4.57 -29.80
C MET A 505 8.21 -5.20 -28.56
N LEU A 506 8.28 -4.46 -27.45
CA LEU A 506 8.83 -4.96 -26.18
C LEU A 506 7.94 -6.05 -25.60
N TRP A 507 6.61 -5.89 -25.64
CA TRP A 507 5.64 -6.88 -25.17
C TRP A 507 5.80 -8.22 -25.89
N GLN A 508 5.84 -8.20 -27.23
CA GLN A 508 6.00 -9.41 -28.03
C GLN A 508 7.36 -10.07 -27.83
N THR A 509 8.43 -9.26 -27.67
CA THR A 509 9.80 -9.77 -27.53
C THR A 509 10.05 -10.37 -26.15
N TYR A 510 9.60 -9.70 -25.10
CA TYR A 510 9.97 -10.03 -23.73
C TYR A 510 8.86 -10.65 -22.90
N GLN A 511 7.59 -10.54 -23.32
CA GLN A 511 6.42 -11.07 -22.63
C GLN A 511 6.42 -10.66 -21.14
N PRO A 512 6.28 -9.37 -20.79
CA PRO A 512 6.36 -8.87 -19.41
C PRO A 512 5.27 -9.47 -18.51
N ASN A 513 4.22 -10.01 -19.08
CA ASN A 513 3.16 -10.74 -18.39
C ASN A 513 3.61 -12.09 -17.77
N ARG A 514 4.85 -12.56 -18.00
CA ARG A 514 5.38 -13.79 -17.35
C ARG A 514 5.36 -13.72 -15.83
N LEU A 515 5.47 -12.53 -15.26
CA LEU A 515 5.39 -12.31 -13.83
C LEU A 515 4.13 -12.92 -13.22
N TRP A 516 3.04 -12.92 -13.96
CA TRP A 516 1.74 -13.39 -13.51
C TRP A 516 1.66 -14.89 -13.34
N TYR A 517 2.42 -15.64 -14.10
CA TYR A 517 2.52 -17.09 -13.88
C TYR A 517 3.04 -17.41 -12.48
N VAL A 518 3.97 -16.58 -11.95
CA VAL A 518 4.47 -16.73 -10.58
C VAL A 518 3.38 -16.39 -9.58
N ILE A 519 2.68 -15.27 -9.76
CA ILE A 519 1.64 -14.79 -8.84
C ILE A 519 0.46 -15.77 -8.81
N VAL A 520 -0.04 -16.18 -9.98
CA VAL A 520 -1.12 -17.18 -10.09
C VAL A 520 -0.64 -18.55 -9.58
N GLY A 521 0.63 -18.91 -9.83
CA GLY A 521 1.24 -20.14 -9.31
C GLY A 521 1.22 -20.20 -7.78
N ILE A 522 1.58 -19.10 -7.10
CA ILE A 522 1.46 -18.97 -5.63
C ILE A 522 -0.01 -19.16 -5.22
N GLY A 523 -0.95 -18.54 -5.94
CA GLY A 523 -2.37 -18.70 -5.72
C GLY A 523 -2.81 -20.16 -5.80
N ILE A 524 -2.47 -20.86 -6.88
CA ILE A 524 -2.82 -22.28 -7.11
C ILE A 524 -2.25 -23.17 -6.00
N VAL A 525 -0.96 -23.01 -5.66
CA VAL A 525 -0.31 -23.79 -4.60
C VAL A 525 -1.01 -23.56 -3.26
N THR A 526 -1.32 -22.32 -2.93
CA THR A 526 -1.99 -21.98 -1.68
C THR A 526 -3.42 -22.54 -1.64
N ILE A 527 -4.18 -22.44 -2.73
CA ILE A 527 -5.53 -23.01 -2.84
C ILE A 527 -5.49 -24.53 -2.65
N ALA A 528 -4.57 -25.23 -3.34
CA ALA A 528 -4.40 -26.67 -3.20
C ALA A 528 -4.07 -27.06 -1.74
N ALA A 529 -3.15 -26.34 -1.12
CA ALA A 529 -2.78 -26.55 0.28
C ALA A 529 -3.93 -26.28 1.26
N LEU A 530 -4.74 -25.24 1.03
CA LEU A 530 -5.96 -24.96 1.80
C LEU A 530 -7.01 -26.07 1.63
N MET A 531 -7.16 -26.64 0.43
CA MET A 531 -8.06 -27.78 0.20
C MET A 531 -7.60 -29.03 0.97
N ILE A 532 -6.29 -29.29 0.98
CA ILE A 532 -5.70 -30.40 1.76
C ILE A 532 -5.92 -30.15 3.26
N TYR A 533 -5.63 -28.95 3.72
CA TYR A 533 -5.85 -28.53 5.11
C TYR A 533 -7.32 -28.72 5.54
N ASP A 534 -8.29 -28.28 4.71
CA ASP A 534 -9.71 -28.49 5.00
C ASP A 534 -10.04 -29.97 5.18
N ARG A 535 -9.56 -30.82 4.24
CA ARG A 535 -9.86 -32.25 4.26
C ARG A 535 -9.20 -33.00 5.43
N MET A 536 -7.95 -32.69 5.73
CA MET A 536 -7.14 -33.46 6.69
C MET A 536 -7.25 -32.94 8.12
N VAL A 537 -7.50 -31.64 8.32
CA VAL A 537 -7.41 -31.01 9.64
C VAL A 537 -8.77 -30.51 10.13
N ILE A 538 -9.57 -29.85 9.28
CA ILE A 538 -10.80 -29.19 9.73
C ILE A 538 -12.00 -30.14 9.72
N ARG A 539 -12.29 -30.77 8.58
CA ARG A 539 -13.47 -31.64 8.46
C ARG A 539 -13.53 -32.79 9.48
N PRO A 540 -12.45 -33.53 9.78
CA PRO A 540 -12.50 -34.60 10.78
C PRO A 540 -12.86 -34.10 12.18
N LYS A 541 -12.47 -32.87 12.53
CA LYS A 541 -12.79 -32.29 13.85
C LYS A 541 -14.19 -31.71 13.93
N GLU A 542 -14.73 -31.17 12.85
CA GLU A 542 -16.13 -30.75 12.79
C GLU A 542 -17.07 -31.96 12.92
N GLN A 543 -16.73 -33.08 12.29
CA GLN A 543 -17.51 -34.33 12.39
C GLN A 543 -17.48 -34.95 13.78
N ASN A 544 -16.40 -34.78 14.55
CA ASN A 544 -16.29 -35.30 15.92
C ASN A 544 -16.96 -34.40 16.97
N GLN A 545 -17.47 -33.23 16.60
CA GLN A 545 -18.19 -32.30 17.48
C GLN A 545 -19.72 -32.36 17.32
N VAL A 546 -20.21 -33.10 16.33
CA VAL A 546 -21.62 -33.44 16.10
C VAL A 546 -21.90 -34.84 16.68
#